data_944c4f5df05aec9893914c1da339770a
#
_entry.id   944c4f5df05aec9893914c1da339770a
#
_cell.length_a   1.000
_cell.length_b   1.000
_cell.length_c   1.000
_cell.angle_alpha   90.00
_cell.angle_beta   90.00
_cell.angle_gamma   90.00
#
_symmetry.space_group_name_H-M   'P 1'
#
loop_
_entity.id
_entity.type
_entity.pdbx_description
1 polymer ?
#
loop_
_entity_poly.entity_id
_entity_poly.type
_entity_poly.pdbx_seq_one_letter_code
_entity_poly.pdbx_strand_id
1 'polypeptide(L)'
;MDAQLVWQDCGIIDFSCPEDLEVYTNALRRKLQRLPANCLSRAHGVIEMPVPPPESLIFEPYIETDEIIISNESRDDSSRHLVWKGEKEWLEITVGVVGKRGEMHSLNPSITVKESGDILSLEEKFQGGTGINLTPPPAKIMSEDALQRCKSCIETMANTLGLEGFSRIDAFVNVCSGEVLLIEVNTVPGMTPSTVLIHQALTEEPPIYPHKFFRTLLDLAFERAN
;
A
#
# COMPACT_ATOMS: atom_id res chain seq x y z
N MET A 1 7.92 -17.17 12.75
CA MET A 1 7.80 -15.73 12.39
C MET A 1 8.28 -15.66 10.97
N ASP A 2 7.33 -15.51 10.05
CA ASP A 2 7.64 -15.42 8.63
C ASP A 2 8.23 -14.04 8.37
N ALA A 3 9.34 -13.97 7.65
CA ALA A 3 10.01 -12.73 7.33
C ALA A 3 10.04 -12.53 5.80
N GLN A 4 9.91 -11.30 5.38
CA GLN A 4 9.94 -10.89 3.99
C GLN A 4 11.23 -10.13 3.72
N LEU A 5 11.88 -10.41 2.59
CA LEU A 5 12.96 -9.60 2.08
C LEU A 5 12.42 -8.65 1.02
N VAL A 6 12.53 -7.36 1.29
CA VAL A 6 12.17 -6.31 0.32
C VAL A 6 13.43 -5.83 -0.38
N TRP A 7 13.40 -5.83 -1.71
CA TRP A 7 14.43 -5.22 -2.51
C TRP A 7 13.83 -4.25 -3.55
N GLN A 8 14.46 -3.08 -3.71
CA GLN A 8 13.94 -1.96 -4.50
C GLN A 8 13.65 -2.25 -5.99
N ASP A 9 14.31 -3.25 -6.61
CA ASP A 9 14.18 -3.46 -8.07
C ASP A 9 13.82 -4.90 -8.50
N CYS A 10 13.72 -5.88 -7.60
CA CYS A 10 13.57 -7.28 -7.96
C CYS A 10 12.45 -8.05 -7.26
N GLY A 11 11.59 -7.35 -6.51
CA GLY A 11 10.43 -7.96 -5.87
C GLY A 11 10.68 -8.40 -4.42
N ILE A 12 9.62 -8.95 -3.84
CA ILE A 12 9.55 -9.42 -2.46
C ILE A 12 9.82 -10.92 -2.47
N ILE A 13 10.69 -11.39 -1.57
CA ILE A 13 10.97 -12.81 -1.37
C ILE A 13 10.54 -13.21 0.03
N ASP A 14 9.60 -14.16 0.11
CA ASP A 14 9.11 -14.67 1.38
C ASP A 14 10.02 -15.79 1.89
N PHE A 15 10.51 -15.62 3.10
CA PHE A 15 11.24 -16.66 3.82
C PHE A 15 10.35 -17.23 4.92
N SER A 16 10.07 -18.53 4.83
CA SER A 16 9.27 -19.23 5.84
C SER A 16 10.10 -19.86 6.95
N CYS A 17 11.42 -19.96 6.76
CA CYS A 17 12.35 -20.52 7.73
C CYS A 17 13.76 -19.90 7.61
N PRO A 18 14.62 -20.03 8.64
CA PRO A 18 16.00 -19.54 8.60
C PRO A 18 16.86 -20.16 7.49
N GLU A 19 16.55 -21.39 7.09
CA GLU A 19 17.25 -22.12 6.05
C GLU A 19 17.07 -21.44 4.67
N ASP A 20 15.89 -20.93 4.39
CA ASP A 20 15.59 -20.15 3.17
C ASP A 20 16.50 -18.93 3.07
N LEU A 21 16.65 -18.21 4.19
CA LEU A 21 17.53 -17.05 4.28
C LEU A 21 19.00 -17.45 4.04
N GLU A 22 19.43 -18.59 4.58
CA GLU A 22 20.79 -19.09 4.35
C GLU A 22 21.04 -19.42 2.89
N VAL A 23 20.08 -20.08 2.21
CA VAL A 23 20.16 -20.37 0.77
C VAL A 23 20.31 -19.08 -0.02
N TYR A 24 19.48 -18.08 0.24
CA TYR A 24 19.49 -16.81 -0.48
C TYR A 24 20.77 -16.01 -0.23
N THR A 25 21.21 -15.87 1.01
CA THR A 25 22.43 -15.13 1.37
C THR A 25 23.69 -15.81 0.83
N ASN A 26 23.73 -17.14 0.79
CA ASN A 26 24.81 -17.88 0.15
C ASN A 26 24.85 -17.65 -1.36
N ALA A 27 23.69 -17.57 -2.02
CA ALA A 27 23.62 -17.24 -3.44
C ALA A 27 24.15 -15.83 -3.72
N LEU A 28 23.81 -14.83 -2.89
CA LEU A 28 24.35 -13.48 -2.97
C LEU A 28 25.87 -13.45 -2.81
N ARG A 29 26.40 -14.12 -1.77
CA ARG A 29 27.86 -14.22 -1.53
C ARG A 29 28.61 -14.86 -2.69
N ARG A 30 27.99 -15.85 -3.34
CA ARG A 30 28.57 -16.55 -4.51
C ARG A 30 28.32 -15.79 -5.82
N LYS A 31 27.62 -14.65 -5.78
CA LYS A 31 27.25 -13.83 -6.94
C LYS A 31 26.53 -14.64 -8.03
N LEU A 32 25.64 -15.52 -7.61
CA LEU A 32 24.79 -16.26 -8.56
C LEU A 32 23.87 -15.28 -9.26
N GLN A 33 23.60 -15.50 -10.53
CA GLN A 33 22.67 -14.66 -11.31
C GLN A 33 21.22 -15.04 -11.07
N ARG A 34 20.96 -16.29 -10.65
CA ARG A 34 19.61 -16.79 -10.37
C ARG A 34 19.61 -17.94 -9.39
N LEU A 35 18.52 -18.09 -8.67
CA LEU A 35 18.19 -19.28 -7.90
C LEU A 35 17.18 -20.14 -8.68
N PRO A 36 17.35 -21.48 -8.68
CA PRO A 36 16.39 -22.39 -9.32
C PRO A 36 15.00 -22.29 -8.68
N ALA A 37 13.98 -22.59 -9.46
CA ALA A 37 12.63 -22.73 -8.94
C ALA A 37 12.57 -23.76 -7.81
N ASN A 38 11.76 -23.51 -6.80
CA ASN A 38 11.51 -24.39 -5.65
C ASN A 38 12.78 -24.77 -4.84
N CYS A 39 13.77 -23.89 -4.78
CA CYS A 39 14.94 -24.09 -3.92
C CYS A 39 14.76 -23.56 -2.48
N LEU A 40 13.66 -22.82 -2.22
CA LEU A 40 13.21 -22.40 -0.90
C LEU A 40 12.06 -23.28 -0.43
N SER A 41 11.70 -23.17 0.83
CA SER A 41 10.66 -24.01 1.48
C SER A 41 9.26 -23.81 0.89
N ARG A 42 8.91 -22.57 0.47
CA ARG A 42 7.68 -22.31 -0.28
C ARG A 42 7.91 -22.51 -1.77
N ALA A 43 6.86 -22.95 -2.48
CA ALA A 43 6.89 -23.07 -3.93
C ALA A 43 7.07 -21.68 -4.57
N HIS A 44 8.06 -21.57 -5.46
CA HIS A 44 8.35 -20.33 -6.17
C HIS A 44 8.92 -20.61 -7.57
N GLY A 45 8.87 -19.63 -8.45
CA GLY A 45 9.55 -19.65 -9.74
C GLY A 45 11.07 -19.49 -9.62
N VAL A 46 11.73 -19.26 -10.74
CA VAL A 46 13.14 -18.85 -10.75
C VAL A 46 13.24 -17.45 -10.15
N ILE A 47 14.16 -17.26 -9.20
CA ILE A 47 14.44 -15.96 -8.59
C ILE A 47 15.68 -15.36 -9.27
N GLU A 48 15.52 -14.25 -9.96
CA GLU A 48 16.65 -13.50 -10.50
C GLU A 48 17.37 -12.79 -9.37
N MET A 49 18.69 -12.98 -9.32
CA MET A 49 19.50 -12.38 -8.27
C MET A 49 19.98 -10.99 -8.68
N PRO A 50 20.11 -10.09 -7.73
CA PRO A 50 20.54 -8.72 -7.99
C PRO A 50 21.99 -8.63 -8.49
N VAL A 51 22.19 -7.74 -9.48
CA VAL A 51 23.51 -7.45 -10.06
C VAL A 51 23.70 -5.93 -10.14
N PRO A 52 24.64 -5.34 -9.38
CA PRO A 52 25.51 -5.97 -8.39
C PRO A 52 24.77 -6.45 -7.15
N PRO A 53 25.33 -7.39 -6.36
CA PRO A 53 24.75 -7.77 -5.08
C PRO A 53 24.64 -6.55 -4.14
N PRO A 54 23.55 -6.44 -3.37
CA PRO A 54 23.37 -5.33 -2.42
C PRO A 54 24.38 -5.41 -1.27
N GLU A 55 24.75 -4.26 -0.74
CA GLU A 55 25.58 -4.15 0.45
C GLU A 55 24.81 -4.45 1.75
N SER A 56 23.49 -4.21 1.73
CA SER A 56 22.59 -4.43 2.86
C SER A 56 21.25 -4.99 2.40
N LEU A 57 20.58 -5.71 3.29
CA LEU A 57 19.26 -6.30 3.08
C LEU A 57 18.33 -5.79 4.17
N ILE A 58 17.07 -5.53 3.81
CA ILE A 58 16.00 -5.19 4.75
C ILE A 58 15.15 -6.44 4.95
N PHE A 59 14.93 -6.81 6.21
CA PHE A 59 14.03 -7.87 6.62
C PHE A 59 12.85 -7.26 7.36
N GLU A 60 11.65 -7.61 6.93
CA GLU A 60 10.41 -7.11 7.50
C GLU A 60 9.49 -8.29 7.83
N PRO A 61 8.60 -8.16 8.83
CA PRO A 61 7.55 -9.14 9.04
C PRO A 61 6.68 -9.30 7.79
N TYR A 62 6.43 -10.52 7.38
CA TYR A 62 5.48 -10.78 6.29
C TYR A 62 4.04 -10.65 6.81
N ILE A 63 3.29 -9.77 6.18
CA ILE A 63 1.87 -9.56 6.49
C ILE A 63 1.04 -10.19 5.38
N GLU A 64 0.35 -11.26 5.71
CA GLU A 64 -0.63 -11.85 4.80
C GLU A 64 -1.89 -10.98 4.75
N THR A 65 -2.24 -10.50 3.56
CA THR A 65 -3.43 -9.68 3.34
C THR A 65 -4.56 -10.47 2.71
N ASP A 66 -5.79 -10.04 2.99
CA ASP A 66 -6.97 -10.52 2.28
C ASP A 66 -7.05 -9.91 0.88
N GLU A 67 -7.60 -10.66 -0.05
CA GLU A 67 -7.95 -10.14 -1.37
C GLU A 67 -9.42 -9.69 -1.40
N ILE A 68 -9.63 -8.55 -2.05
CA ILE A 68 -10.97 -8.05 -2.36
C ILE A 68 -11.15 -8.17 -3.87
N ILE A 69 -12.19 -8.88 -4.29
CA ILE A 69 -12.47 -9.18 -5.70
C ILE A 69 -13.85 -8.65 -6.06
N ILE A 70 -13.96 -8.02 -7.24
CA ILE A 70 -15.24 -7.71 -7.84
C ILE A 70 -15.63 -8.89 -8.72
N SER A 71 -16.69 -9.59 -8.34
CA SER A 71 -17.26 -10.70 -9.12
C SER A 71 -18.33 -10.19 -10.07
N ASN A 72 -18.23 -10.61 -11.32
CA ASN A 72 -19.23 -10.37 -12.37
C ASN A 72 -20.19 -11.57 -12.52
N GLU A 73 -20.27 -12.46 -11.53
CA GLU A 73 -21.08 -13.67 -11.60
C GLU A 73 -22.55 -13.38 -11.35
N SER A 74 -23.26 -12.95 -12.39
CA SER A 74 -24.65 -13.34 -12.63
C SER A 74 -25.03 -13.00 -14.06
N ARG A 75 -25.50 -14.00 -14.78
CA ARG A 75 -25.92 -13.88 -16.18
C ARG A 75 -27.19 -13.03 -16.38
N ASP A 76 -27.81 -12.53 -15.31
CA ASP A 76 -29.12 -11.88 -15.37
C ASP A 76 -29.25 -10.56 -14.58
N ASP A 77 -28.19 -10.11 -13.87
CA ASP A 77 -28.23 -8.82 -13.15
C ASP A 77 -26.89 -8.12 -13.30
N SER A 78 -26.94 -6.85 -13.76
CA SER A 78 -25.78 -5.97 -13.97
C SER A 78 -25.14 -5.46 -12.67
N SER A 79 -25.37 -6.13 -11.54
CA SER A 79 -24.80 -5.76 -10.25
C SER A 79 -23.43 -6.40 -10.04
N ARG A 80 -22.40 -5.55 -9.96
CA ARG A 80 -21.05 -5.93 -9.53
C ARG A 80 -21.08 -6.26 -8.04
N HIS A 81 -20.71 -7.48 -7.66
CA HIS A 81 -20.64 -7.86 -6.25
C HIS A 81 -19.20 -7.83 -5.74
N LEU A 82 -19.00 -7.13 -4.63
CA LEU A 82 -17.74 -7.11 -3.91
C LEU A 82 -17.67 -8.36 -3.02
N VAL A 83 -16.67 -9.21 -3.27
CA VAL A 83 -16.39 -10.42 -2.49
C VAL A 83 -15.14 -10.20 -1.66
N TRP A 84 -15.28 -10.28 -0.35
CA TRP A 84 -14.21 -10.26 0.63
C TRP A 84 -14.43 -11.35 1.66
N LYS A 85 -13.43 -12.20 1.90
CA LYS A 85 -13.56 -13.33 2.83
C LYS A 85 -13.19 -12.96 4.25
N GLY A 86 -12.29 -11.98 4.46
CA GLY A 86 -11.90 -11.49 5.78
C GLY A 86 -11.19 -12.53 6.65
N GLU A 87 -10.38 -13.40 6.05
CA GLU A 87 -9.70 -14.50 6.76
C GLU A 87 -8.48 -14.01 7.54
N LYS A 88 -7.78 -13.01 7.03
CA LYS A 88 -6.55 -12.44 7.60
C LYS A 88 -6.78 -11.11 8.31
N GLU A 89 -7.88 -10.45 7.98
CA GLU A 89 -8.28 -9.13 8.51
C GLU A 89 -7.30 -7.98 8.16
N TRP A 90 -6.28 -8.24 7.37
CA TRP A 90 -5.32 -7.24 6.90
C TRP A 90 -5.53 -6.90 5.44
N LEU A 91 -5.51 -5.61 5.13
CA LEU A 91 -5.59 -5.06 3.79
C LEU A 91 -4.46 -4.06 3.53
N GLU A 92 -4.02 -3.97 2.29
CA GLU A 92 -3.16 -2.87 1.83
C GLU A 92 -4.02 -1.63 1.58
N ILE A 93 -3.58 -0.49 2.11
CA ILE A 93 -4.22 0.81 1.93
C ILE A 93 -3.22 1.84 1.42
N THR A 94 -3.74 2.81 0.69
CA THR A 94 -3.03 4.02 0.32
C THR A 94 -3.74 5.22 0.92
N VAL A 95 -3.01 6.11 1.60
CA VAL A 95 -3.60 7.24 2.33
C VAL A 95 -2.83 8.53 2.05
N GLY A 96 -3.54 9.55 1.57
CA GLY A 96 -3.01 10.90 1.47
C GLY A 96 -2.98 11.58 2.84
N VAL A 97 -1.93 12.36 3.07
CA VAL A 97 -1.83 13.25 4.24
C VAL A 97 -1.49 14.66 3.77
N VAL A 98 -2.09 15.66 4.43
CA VAL A 98 -1.94 17.08 4.08
C VAL A 98 -1.87 17.91 5.35
N GLY A 99 -0.93 18.86 5.43
CA GLY A 99 -0.84 19.73 6.59
C GLY A 99 0.54 20.34 6.81
N LYS A 100 0.69 21.01 7.95
CA LYS A 100 1.95 21.55 8.44
C LYS A 100 2.71 20.48 9.24
N ARG A 101 3.99 20.70 9.43
CA ARG A 101 4.79 19.86 10.31
C ARG A 101 4.20 19.84 11.72
N GLY A 102 3.89 18.66 12.23
CA GLY A 102 3.26 18.45 13.52
C GLY A 102 1.73 18.58 13.52
N GLU A 103 1.12 18.97 12.39
CA GLU A 103 -0.32 19.14 12.20
C GLU A 103 -0.75 18.51 10.87
N MET A 104 -0.31 17.28 10.61
CA MET A 104 -0.72 16.54 9.43
C MET A 104 -2.08 15.89 9.64
N HIS A 105 -2.94 15.97 8.62
CA HIS A 105 -4.28 15.39 8.58
C HIS A 105 -4.34 14.28 7.54
N SER A 106 -4.96 13.17 7.91
CA SER A 106 -5.22 12.03 7.04
C SER A 106 -6.46 12.29 6.19
N LEU A 107 -6.35 12.06 4.89
CA LEU A 107 -7.51 11.89 4.02
C LEU A 107 -8.11 10.50 4.24
N ASN A 108 -9.29 10.26 3.64
CA ASN A 108 -9.90 8.94 3.67
C ASN A 108 -9.01 7.91 2.95
N PRO A 109 -8.71 6.77 3.58
CA PRO A 109 -7.90 5.74 2.97
C PRO A 109 -8.60 5.12 1.74
N SER A 110 -7.79 4.67 0.78
CA SER A 110 -8.23 3.90 -0.37
C SER A 110 -7.75 2.46 -0.26
N ILE A 111 -8.60 1.51 -0.60
CA ILE A 111 -8.25 0.11 -0.84
C ILE A 111 -8.31 -0.18 -2.34
N THR A 112 -7.34 -0.94 -2.85
CA THR A 112 -7.33 -1.37 -4.25
C THR A 112 -8.03 -2.72 -4.39
N VAL A 113 -8.95 -2.83 -5.32
CA VAL A 113 -9.75 -4.03 -5.57
C VAL A 113 -9.36 -4.61 -6.92
N LYS A 114 -9.14 -5.93 -6.98
CA LYS A 114 -8.89 -6.65 -8.22
C LYS A 114 -10.20 -6.98 -8.93
N GLU A 115 -10.24 -6.87 -10.25
CA GLU A 115 -11.31 -7.49 -11.03
C GLU A 115 -11.04 -8.99 -11.15
N SER A 116 -12.11 -9.80 -11.07
CA SER A 116 -11.99 -11.26 -11.12
C SER A 116 -11.35 -11.71 -12.45
N GLY A 117 -10.19 -12.35 -12.36
CA GLY A 117 -9.46 -12.89 -13.50
C GLY A 117 -8.13 -12.19 -13.85
N ASP A 118 -7.85 -11.02 -13.29
CA ASP A 118 -6.61 -10.31 -13.57
C ASP A 118 -5.62 -10.32 -12.39
N ILE A 119 -4.36 -10.63 -12.72
CA ILE A 119 -3.23 -10.41 -11.83
C ILE A 119 -2.77 -8.97 -12.09
N LEU A 120 -2.92 -8.08 -11.11
CA LEU A 120 -2.38 -6.71 -11.22
C LEU A 120 -0.86 -6.80 -11.42
N SER A 121 -0.40 -6.38 -12.59
CA SER A 121 1.02 -6.21 -12.85
C SER A 121 1.56 -5.01 -12.05
N LEU A 122 2.86 -5.02 -11.75
CA LEU A 122 3.54 -3.87 -11.13
C LEU A 122 3.34 -2.57 -11.95
N GLU A 123 3.29 -2.66 -13.28
CA GLU A 123 3.03 -1.52 -14.16
C GLU A 123 1.64 -0.90 -13.95
N GLU A 124 0.63 -1.70 -13.64
CA GLU A 124 -0.73 -1.22 -13.35
C GLU A 124 -0.81 -0.47 -12.01
N LYS A 125 0.01 -0.84 -11.01
CA LYS A 125 0.11 -0.06 -9.76
C LYS A 125 0.70 1.34 -9.98
N PHE A 126 1.64 1.50 -10.92
CA PHE A 126 2.37 2.77 -11.13
C PHE A 126 1.78 3.69 -12.21
N GLN A 127 1.00 3.17 -13.17
CA GLN A 127 0.45 3.95 -14.29
C GLN A 127 -0.98 4.46 -14.08
N GLY A 128 -1.47 4.49 -12.84
CA GLY A 128 -2.88 4.83 -12.56
C GLY A 128 -3.81 3.68 -12.96
N GLY A 129 -3.33 2.48 -12.71
CA GLY A 129 -3.78 1.20 -13.20
C GLY A 129 -5.29 0.94 -13.13
N THR A 130 -5.69 -0.10 -13.83
CA THR A 130 -7.06 -0.60 -13.98
C THR A 130 -7.70 -1.10 -12.68
N GLY A 131 -6.97 -1.05 -11.56
CA GLY A 131 -7.48 -1.37 -10.23
C GLY A 131 -8.56 -0.38 -9.78
N ILE A 132 -9.72 -0.88 -9.37
CA ILE A 132 -10.76 -0.06 -8.79
C ILE A 132 -10.35 0.32 -7.36
N ASN A 133 -10.26 1.62 -7.09
CA ASN A 133 -10.03 2.13 -5.75
C ASN A 133 -11.36 2.42 -5.06
N LEU A 134 -11.56 1.85 -3.88
CA LEU A 134 -12.71 2.16 -3.02
C LEU A 134 -12.26 3.13 -1.92
N THR A 135 -12.87 4.30 -1.87
CA THR A 135 -12.53 5.39 -0.96
C THR A 135 -13.80 6.06 -0.40
N PRO A 136 -14.02 6.09 0.91
CA PRO A 136 -13.35 5.26 1.93
C PRO A 136 -13.66 3.77 1.74
N PRO A 137 -12.96 2.86 2.47
CA PRO A 137 -13.34 1.46 2.51
C PRO A 137 -14.81 1.29 2.92
N PRO A 138 -15.60 0.44 2.23
CA PRO A 138 -16.99 0.22 2.59
C PRO A 138 -17.18 -0.26 4.03
N ALA A 139 -18.25 0.18 4.70
CA ALA A 139 -18.53 -0.16 6.10
C ALA A 139 -18.64 -1.69 6.37
N LYS A 140 -18.95 -2.49 5.34
CA LYS A 140 -18.95 -3.96 5.44
C LYS A 140 -17.53 -4.56 5.54
N ILE A 141 -16.49 -3.81 5.17
CA ILE A 141 -15.08 -4.22 5.25
C ILE A 141 -14.45 -3.62 6.50
N MET A 142 -14.62 -2.32 6.72
CA MET A 142 -14.04 -1.57 7.83
C MET A 142 -15.11 -0.71 8.49
N SER A 143 -15.30 -0.90 9.80
CA SER A 143 -16.26 -0.08 10.56
C SER A 143 -15.78 1.37 10.65
N GLU A 144 -16.70 2.31 10.91
CA GLU A 144 -16.37 3.73 11.12
C GLU A 144 -15.34 3.92 12.23
N ASP A 145 -15.49 3.19 13.35
CA ASP A 145 -14.55 3.27 14.48
C ASP A 145 -13.14 2.79 14.08
N ALA A 146 -13.02 1.73 13.28
CA ALA A 146 -11.74 1.25 12.77
C ALA A 146 -11.14 2.24 11.76
N LEU A 147 -11.97 2.85 10.91
CA LEU A 147 -11.56 3.89 9.97
C LEU A 147 -10.98 5.10 10.70
N GLN A 148 -11.63 5.58 11.73
CA GLN A 148 -11.15 6.72 12.52
C GLN A 148 -9.85 6.41 13.26
N ARG A 149 -9.72 5.19 13.82
CA ARG A 149 -8.45 4.75 14.43
C ARG A 149 -7.34 4.67 13.38
N CYS A 150 -7.62 4.13 12.21
CA CYS A 150 -6.67 4.09 11.09
C CYS A 150 -6.19 5.51 10.73
N LYS A 151 -7.11 6.46 10.51
CA LYS A 151 -6.76 7.87 10.21
C LYS A 151 -5.88 8.46 11.30
N SER A 152 -6.21 8.27 12.57
CA SER A 152 -5.41 8.75 13.71
C SER A 152 -4.00 8.12 13.77
N CYS A 153 -3.86 6.83 13.44
CA CYS A 153 -2.55 6.18 13.32
C CYS A 153 -1.72 6.80 12.20
N ILE A 154 -2.31 7.02 11.02
CA ILE A 154 -1.66 7.64 9.86
C ILE A 154 -1.20 9.07 10.20
N GLU A 155 -2.03 9.88 10.86
CA GLU A 155 -1.67 11.22 11.31
C GLU A 155 -0.50 11.20 12.30
N THR A 156 -0.52 10.26 13.24
CA THR A 156 0.58 10.05 14.20
C THR A 156 1.87 9.69 13.49
N MET A 157 1.82 8.78 12.51
CA MET A 157 2.98 8.40 11.71
C MET A 157 3.51 9.60 10.93
N ALA A 158 2.64 10.33 10.22
CA ALA A 158 3.02 11.50 9.43
C ALA A 158 3.69 12.58 10.28
N ASN A 159 3.14 12.88 11.46
CA ASN A 159 3.70 13.85 12.39
C ASN A 159 5.02 13.37 13.01
N THR A 160 5.13 12.09 13.37
CA THR A 160 6.36 11.50 13.93
C THR A 160 7.51 11.51 12.91
N LEU A 161 7.21 11.24 11.64
CA LEU A 161 8.16 11.31 10.54
C LEU A 161 8.51 12.76 10.13
N GLY A 162 7.82 13.74 10.70
CA GLY A 162 8.04 15.15 10.41
C GLY A 162 7.62 15.55 8.99
N LEU A 163 6.62 14.88 8.43
CA LEU A 163 6.09 15.22 7.11
C LEU A 163 5.44 16.62 7.15
N GLU A 164 5.44 17.28 5.99
CA GLU A 164 4.78 18.58 5.81
C GLU A 164 4.34 18.76 4.36
N GLY A 165 3.35 19.63 4.14
CA GLY A 165 2.75 19.87 2.84
C GLY A 165 1.78 18.76 2.48
N PHE A 166 2.21 17.80 1.67
CA PHE A 166 1.41 16.62 1.31
C PHE A 166 2.31 15.42 1.04
N SER A 167 1.80 14.25 1.35
CA SER A 167 2.48 12.98 1.09
C SER A 167 1.46 11.86 0.89
N ARG A 168 1.89 10.72 0.39
CA ARG A 168 1.11 9.49 0.31
C ARG A 168 1.79 8.44 1.17
N ILE A 169 1.03 7.83 2.04
CA ILE A 169 1.46 6.73 2.90
C ILE A 169 0.81 5.46 2.37
N ASP A 170 1.63 4.48 2.04
CA ASP A 170 1.19 3.13 1.71
C ASP A 170 1.43 2.25 2.95
N ALA A 171 0.41 1.50 3.37
CA ALA A 171 0.41 0.79 4.64
C ALA A 171 -0.49 -0.45 4.60
N PHE A 172 -0.28 -1.37 5.55
CA PHE A 172 -1.27 -2.39 5.89
C PHE A 172 -2.18 -1.88 7.00
N VAL A 173 -3.46 -2.22 6.95
CA VAL A 173 -4.43 -1.95 8.01
C VAL A 173 -5.13 -3.22 8.45
N ASN A 174 -5.26 -3.43 9.75
CA ASN A 174 -6.19 -4.41 10.29
C ASN A 174 -7.59 -3.80 10.31
N VAL A 175 -8.51 -4.36 9.53
CA VAL A 175 -9.85 -3.77 9.32
C VAL A 175 -10.74 -3.83 10.56
N CYS A 176 -10.46 -4.72 11.50
CA CYS A 176 -11.21 -4.85 12.75
C CYS A 176 -10.73 -3.87 13.82
N SER A 177 -9.41 -3.77 14.00
CA SER A 177 -8.82 -2.91 15.04
C SER A 177 -8.52 -1.49 14.58
N GLY A 178 -8.28 -1.28 13.27
CA GLY A 178 -7.75 -0.02 12.73
C GLY A 178 -6.25 0.16 12.96
N GLU A 179 -5.55 -0.89 13.42
CA GLU A 179 -4.09 -0.89 13.55
C GLU A 179 -3.44 -0.74 12.17
N VAL A 180 -2.36 0.04 12.09
CA VAL A 180 -1.67 0.34 10.83
C VAL A 180 -0.20 -0.02 10.93
N LEU A 181 0.31 -0.71 9.89
CA LEU A 181 1.72 -1.00 9.70
C LEU A 181 2.21 -0.28 8.45
N LEU A 182 3.19 0.59 8.61
CA LEU A 182 3.77 1.39 7.52
C LEU A 182 4.51 0.50 6.53
N ILE A 183 4.26 0.68 5.23
CA ILE A 183 5.05 0.11 4.14
C ILE A 183 6.04 1.16 3.65
N GLU A 184 5.55 2.27 3.08
CA GLU A 184 6.39 3.33 2.57
C GLU A 184 5.73 4.71 2.60
N VAL A 185 6.54 5.76 2.48
CA VAL A 185 6.07 7.15 2.36
C VAL A 185 6.56 7.76 1.06
N ASN A 186 5.62 8.20 0.25
CA ASN A 186 5.88 8.92 -1.00
C ASN A 186 5.73 10.43 -0.75
N THR A 187 6.85 11.13 -0.59
CA THR A 187 6.88 12.57 -0.24
C THR A 187 6.55 13.49 -1.41
N VAL A 188 6.58 12.99 -2.64
CA VAL A 188 6.15 13.69 -3.87
C VAL A 188 5.24 12.77 -4.67
N PRO A 189 4.04 12.47 -4.15
CA PRO A 189 3.11 11.58 -4.84
C PRO A 189 2.57 12.20 -6.11
N GLY A 190 2.17 11.34 -7.07
CA GLY A 190 1.52 11.80 -8.29
C GLY A 190 0.22 12.55 -8.00
N MET A 191 -0.05 13.59 -8.79
CA MET A 191 -1.22 14.48 -8.62
C MET A 191 -2.04 14.60 -9.92
N THR A 192 -2.04 13.54 -10.72
CA THR A 192 -2.89 13.47 -11.92
C THR A 192 -4.35 13.17 -11.53
N PRO A 193 -5.33 13.44 -12.40
CA PRO A 193 -6.73 13.11 -12.12
C PRO A 193 -6.99 11.63 -11.82
N SER A 194 -6.10 10.74 -12.25
CA SER A 194 -6.16 9.29 -12.00
C SER A 194 -5.52 8.86 -10.68
N THR A 195 -4.87 9.77 -9.95
CA THR A 195 -4.23 9.43 -8.67
C THR A 195 -5.20 9.48 -7.50
N VAL A 196 -4.95 8.65 -6.49
CA VAL A 196 -5.86 8.48 -5.35
C VAL A 196 -6.09 9.75 -4.52
N LEU A 197 -5.10 10.65 -4.40
CA LEU A 197 -5.16 11.84 -3.54
C LEU A 197 -6.37 12.73 -3.84
N ILE A 198 -6.64 13.00 -5.10
CA ILE A 198 -7.80 13.81 -5.51
C ILE A 198 -9.11 13.11 -5.19
N HIS A 199 -9.18 11.79 -5.40
CA HIS A 199 -10.36 11.01 -5.05
C HIS A 199 -10.59 10.98 -3.54
N GLN A 200 -9.53 10.81 -2.75
CA GLN A 200 -9.59 10.85 -1.30
C GLN A 200 -10.07 12.20 -0.79
N ALA A 201 -9.54 13.30 -1.33
CA ALA A 201 -9.98 14.65 -0.98
C ALA A 201 -11.47 14.89 -1.30
N LEU A 202 -11.97 14.34 -2.40
CA LEU A 202 -13.39 14.46 -2.78
C LEU A 202 -14.33 13.68 -1.86
N THR A 203 -13.85 12.65 -1.17
CA THR A 203 -14.67 11.84 -0.24
C THR A 203 -14.64 12.34 1.20
N GLU A 204 -13.90 13.40 1.50
CA GLU A 204 -13.94 14.04 2.83
C GLU A 204 -15.30 14.72 3.08
N GLU A 205 -15.64 14.91 4.34
CA GLU A 205 -16.86 15.63 4.77
C GLU A 205 -16.50 16.91 5.54
N PRO A 206 -16.68 18.08 4.95
CA PRO A 206 -17.19 18.38 3.58
C PRO A 206 -16.15 18.06 2.47
N PRO A 207 -16.60 17.76 1.25
CA PRO A 207 -15.71 17.42 0.14
C PRO A 207 -14.68 18.52 -0.15
N ILE A 208 -13.42 18.09 -0.34
CA ILE A 208 -12.33 18.98 -0.74
C ILE A 208 -12.18 18.91 -2.25
N TYR A 209 -12.74 19.87 -2.96
CA TYR A 209 -12.66 19.93 -4.41
C TYR A 209 -11.22 20.22 -4.89
N PRO A 210 -10.83 19.79 -6.12
CA PRO A 210 -9.46 19.91 -6.61
C PRO A 210 -8.89 21.34 -6.52
N HIS A 211 -9.66 22.37 -6.87
CA HIS A 211 -9.21 23.77 -6.78
C HIS A 211 -8.91 24.18 -5.33
N LYS A 212 -9.69 23.72 -4.35
CA LYS A 212 -9.45 23.98 -2.93
C LYS A 212 -8.25 23.18 -2.44
N PHE A 213 -8.15 21.92 -2.85
CA PHE A 213 -7.02 21.05 -2.51
C PHE A 213 -5.69 21.68 -2.97
N PHE A 214 -5.56 22.04 -4.25
CA PHE A 214 -4.36 22.67 -4.77
C PHE A 214 -4.08 24.04 -4.13
N ARG A 215 -5.12 24.83 -3.83
CA ARG A 215 -4.97 26.09 -3.11
C ARG A 215 -4.36 25.86 -1.73
N THR A 216 -4.86 24.88 -0.98
CA THR A 216 -4.30 24.50 0.34
C THR A 216 -2.81 24.16 0.24
N LEU A 217 -2.40 23.38 -0.76
CA LEU A 217 -0.99 23.01 -0.95
C LEU A 217 -0.10 24.22 -1.25
N LEU A 218 -0.59 25.17 -2.06
CA LEU A 218 0.11 26.43 -2.33
C LEU A 218 0.22 27.29 -1.07
N ASP A 219 -0.86 27.43 -0.31
CA ASP A 219 -0.86 28.21 0.92
C ASP A 219 0.12 27.63 1.95
N LEU A 220 0.17 26.29 2.13
CA LEU A 220 1.15 25.59 2.96
C LEU A 220 2.60 25.84 2.48
N ALA A 221 2.83 25.83 1.17
CA ALA A 221 4.16 26.08 0.61
C ALA A 221 4.61 27.52 0.85
N PHE A 222 3.73 28.51 0.72
CA PHE A 222 4.03 29.92 1.01
C PHE A 222 4.29 30.17 2.50
N GLU A 223 3.51 29.55 3.38
CA GLU A 223 3.73 29.68 4.83
C GLU A 223 5.09 29.11 5.25
N ARG A 224 5.53 28.02 4.62
CA ARG A 224 6.87 27.44 4.88
C ARG A 224 8.01 28.33 4.39
N ALA A 225 7.80 29.12 3.33
CA ALA A 225 8.82 29.95 2.73
C ALA A 225 9.05 31.28 3.48
N ASN A 226 8.14 31.66 4.38
CA ASN A 226 8.23 32.85 5.22
C ASN A 226 8.73 32.51 6.63
#